data_adda289e2af9f423a5bff72f8f27b7fa
#
_entry.id   adda289e2af9f423a5bff72f8f27b7fa
#
_cell.length_a   1.000
_cell.length_b   1.000
_cell.length_c   1.000
_cell.angle_alpha   90.00
_cell.angle_beta   90.00
_cell.angle_gamma   90.00
#
_symmetry.space_group_name_H-M   'P 1'
#
loop_
_entity.id
_entity.type
_entity.pdbx_description
1 polymer ?
#
loop_
_entity_poly.entity_id
_entity_poly.type
_entity_poly.pdbx_seq_one_letter_code
_entity_poly.pdbx_strand_id
1 'polypeptide(L)'
;VRADPNDAHATQSEDQSVPRGFPPGFGRGTGEADAVLLLRCLLGISPRTLHRLVWREGSASAAVAAIGGGSAGSARDRDWLATASAPAIRTQLAEAGARFARPGDPEYWPALLRLNDPPVGIFCRGRTLSPEHRRVAIVGSRRPSAVGVEVARTLARDVAMAGLVVTSGGALGIDARAHEGALEAGGSTVAVLGCGIDRDYPATNRSLFREIEARGTLVSEYPPGVPAEPFRFPARNRLIAGLSIGVVIVEGVASSGTRSTADFASQVGSDVFAVPGAVTSSLSEAPNALIRDGAHLIRSAEDLLDDLKIERTERIVTPEGLPAAEAAVFGVLERAMMADEVAATAGLSLPDALGALMGLEMRGLITGEGGRFRTTLEGAQAGSPT
;
A
#
# COMPACT_ATOMS: atom_id res chain seq x y z
N VAL A 1 -36.07 -26.37 -11.87
CA VAL A 1 -36.56 -25.45 -10.85
C VAL A 1 -35.70 -24.23 -10.95
N ARG A 2 -36.24 -23.11 -11.44
CA ARG A 2 -35.56 -21.82 -11.57
C ARG A 2 -35.54 -21.16 -10.21
N ALA A 3 -34.36 -20.74 -9.73
CA ALA A 3 -34.21 -19.95 -8.53
C ALA A 3 -34.75 -18.53 -8.78
N ASP A 4 -35.46 -18.00 -7.80
CA ASP A 4 -36.09 -16.66 -7.81
C ASP A 4 -35.01 -15.58 -7.65
N PRO A 5 -34.94 -14.55 -8.51
CA PRO A 5 -33.94 -13.48 -8.41
C PRO A 5 -34.14 -12.50 -7.25
N ASN A 6 -35.15 -12.69 -6.42
CA ASN A 6 -35.55 -11.72 -5.38
C ASN A 6 -34.93 -11.96 -3.99
N ASP A 7 -34.12 -13.01 -3.80
CA ASP A 7 -33.51 -13.30 -2.49
C ASP A 7 -32.22 -12.52 -2.18
N ALA A 8 -31.80 -11.60 -3.07
CA ALA A 8 -30.56 -10.85 -2.90
C ALA A 8 -30.68 -9.52 -2.10
N HIS A 9 -31.89 -9.12 -1.69
CA HIS A 9 -32.14 -7.80 -1.08
C HIS A 9 -32.48 -7.80 0.41
N ALA A 10 -32.48 -8.93 1.11
CA ALA A 10 -32.98 -9.01 2.49
C ALA A 10 -31.91 -8.94 3.59
N THR A 11 -30.63 -8.61 3.30
CA THR A 11 -29.54 -8.67 4.30
C THR A 11 -28.78 -7.37 4.53
N GLN A 12 -29.32 -6.20 4.17
CA GLN A 12 -28.59 -4.92 4.33
C GLN A 12 -28.91 -4.12 5.61
N SER A 13 -29.85 -4.52 6.46
CA SER A 13 -30.31 -3.72 7.59
C SER A 13 -29.72 -4.04 8.98
N GLU A 14 -28.98 -5.17 9.15
CA GLU A 14 -28.42 -5.56 10.47
C GLU A 14 -26.97 -5.15 10.70
N ASP A 15 -26.38 -4.34 9.86
CA ASP A 15 -24.93 -4.26 9.69
C ASP A 15 -24.24 -3.04 10.33
N GLN A 16 -24.96 -2.16 10.98
CA GLN A 16 -24.39 -0.93 11.56
C GLN A 16 -23.97 -1.06 13.04
N SER A 17 -24.08 -2.23 13.66
CA SER A 17 -23.91 -2.39 15.12
C SER A 17 -22.53 -2.90 15.58
N VAL A 18 -21.65 -3.38 14.68
CA VAL A 18 -20.33 -3.89 15.11
C VAL A 18 -19.33 -2.75 15.18
N PRO A 19 -18.72 -2.45 16.34
CA PRO A 19 -17.74 -1.40 16.48
C PRO A 19 -16.52 -1.63 15.57
N ARG A 20 -15.90 -0.54 15.09
CA ARG A 20 -14.63 -0.64 14.37
C ARG A 20 -13.51 -1.10 15.31
N GLY A 21 -12.52 -1.82 14.76
CA GLY A 21 -11.42 -2.36 15.56
C GLY A 21 -11.75 -3.71 16.21
N PHE A 22 -11.23 -3.96 17.39
CA PHE A 22 -11.32 -5.24 18.09
C PHE A 22 -11.65 -5.05 19.57
N PRO A 23 -12.19 -6.07 20.26
CA PRO A 23 -12.45 -6.02 21.69
C PRO A 23 -11.18 -5.70 22.50
N PRO A 24 -11.32 -5.10 23.70
CA PRO A 24 -10.21 -4.84 24.59
C PRO A 24 -9.43 -6.12 24.91
N GLY A 25 -8.09 -6.08 24.78
CA GLY A 25 -7.24 -7.23 25.03
C GLY A 25 -7.10 -8.23 23.88
N PHE A 26 -7.80 -8.05 22.77
CA PHE A 26 -7.67 -8.90 21.58
C PHE A 26 -6.20 -9.03 21.13
N GLY A 27 -5.77 -10.29 20.95
CA GLY A 27 -4.42 -10.60 20.53
C GLY A 27 -3.34 -10.47 21.62
N ARG A 28 -3.65 -10.04 22.84
CA ARG A 28 -2.67 -9.88 23.92
C ARG A 28 -2.39 -11.18 24.66
N GLY A 29 -1.10 -11.46 24.86
CA GLY A 29 -0.65 -12.71 25.48
C GLY A 29 -0.50 -13.87 24.50
N THR A 30 0.26 -14.91 24.88
CA THR A 30 0.68 -15.99 23.96
C THR A 30 -0.50 -16.82 23.45
N GLY A 31 -1.41 -17.22 24.33
CA GLY A 31 -2.58 -18.04 23.94
C GLY A 31 -3.55 -17.29 23.03
N GLU A 32 -3.76 -16.00 23.28
CA GLU A 32 -4.60 -15.15 22.45
C GLU A 32 -3.94 -14.91 21.08
N ALA A 33 -2.61 -14.76 21.04
CA ALA A 33 -1.83 -14.64 19.80
C ALA A 33 -1.93 -15.88 18.91
N ASP A 34 -1.89 -17.08 19.52
CA ASP A 34 -2.06 -18.33 18.80
C ASP A 34 -3.48 -18.45 18.26
N ALA A 35 -4.48 -18.07 19.06
CA ALA A 35 -5.87 -18.07 18.64
C ALA A 35 -6.11 -17.12 17.44
N VAL A 36 -5.54 -15.92 17.45
CA VAL A 36 -5.63 -14.98 16.31
C VAL A 36 -5.01 -15.60 15.04
N LEU A 37 -3.85 -16.24 15.15
CA LEU A 37 -3.20 -16.91 14.02
C LEU A 37 -4.08 -18.05 13.48
N LEU A 38 -4.64 -18.88 14.34
CA LEU A 38 -5.55 -19.98 13.96
C LEU A 38 -6.80 -19.43 13.27
N LEU A 39 -7.44 -18.41 13.84
CA LEU A 39 -8.60 -17.74 13.22
C LEU A 39 -8.28 -17.23 11.83
N ARG A 40 -7.10 -16.60 11.64
CA ARG A 40 -6.71 -16.06 10.32
C ARG A 40 -6.48 -17.18 9.29
N CYS A 41 -6.13 -18.36 9.70
CA CYS A 41 -5.93 -19.49 8.80
C CYS A 41 -7.23 -20.21 8.40
N LEU A 42 -8.36 -19.89 9.03
CA LEU A 42 -9.67 -20.40 8.62
C LEU A 42 -10.11 -19.75 7.30
N LEU A 43 -10.35 -20.57 6.29
CA LEU A 43 -10.73 -20.12 4.96
C LEU A 43 -12.24 -20.24 4.68
N GLY A 44 -12.96 -20.95 5.53
CA GLY A 44 -14.42 -21.16 5.44
C GLY A 44 -15.24 -19.99 5.99
N ILE A 45 -14.62 -19.08 6.73
CA ILE A 45 -15.28 -17.96 7.38
C ILE A 45 -14.81 -16.66 6.71
N SER A 46 -15.77 -15.83 6.25
CA SER A 46 -15.42 -14.53 5.64
C SER A 46 -14.76 -13.59 6.67
N PRO A 47 -13.89 -12.66 6.27
CA PRO A 47 -13.27 -11.68 7.17
C PRO A 47 -14.31 -10.93 8.02
N ARG A 48 -15.43 -10.53 7.41
CA ARG A 48 -16.54 -9.86 8.09
C ARG A 48 -17.21 -10.72 9.16
N THR A 49 -17.50 -11.98 8.82
CA THR A 49 -18.09 -12.91 9.76
C THR A 49 -17.13 -13.21 10.90
N LEU A 50 -15.84 -13.33 10.61
CA LEU A 50 -14.81 -13.56 11.61
C LEU A 50 -14.67 -12.37 12.57
N HIS A 51 -14.68 -11.15 12.04
CA HIS A 51 -14.65 -9.92 12.85
C HIS A 51 -15.86 -9.85 13.80
N ARG A 52 -17.08 -10.12 13.29
CA ARG A 52 -18.30 -10.18 14.10
C ARG A 52 -18.22 -11.27 15.19
N LEU A 53 -17.70 -12.45 14.83
CA LEU A 53 -17.53 -13.53 15.78
C LEU A 53 -16.62 -13.13 16.93
N VAL A 54 -15.47 -12.53 16.63
CA VAL A 54 -14.52 -12.03 17.65
C VAL A 54 -15.18 -11.00 18.57
N TRP A 55 -15.99 -10.08 18.03
CA TRP A 55 -16.73 -9.13 18.85
C TRP A 55 -17.80 -9.81 19.73
N ARG A 56 -18.54 -10.78 19.20
CA ARG A 56 -19.56 -11.52 19.95
C ARG A 56 -18.96 -12.31 21.10
N GLU A 57 -17.84 -12.98 20.85
CA GLU A 57 -17.18 -13.83 21.84
C GLU A 57 -16.23 -13.05 22.77
N GLY A 58 -15.89 -11.80 22.44
CA GLY A 58 -15.04 -10.93 23.24
C GLY A 58 -13.53 -11.18 23.17
N SER A 59 -13.08 -12.29 22.56
CA SER A 59 -11.67 -12.60 22.38
C SER A 59 -11.45 -13.59 21.22
N ALA A 60 -10.20 -13.72 20.75
CA ALA A 60 -9.85 -14.71 19.74
C ALA A 60 -9.92 -16.13 20.28
N SER A 61 -9.47 -16.34 21.51
CA SER A 61 -9.51 -17.66 22.17
C SER A 61 -10.93 -18.16 22.36
N ALA A 62 -11.88 -17.28 22.76
CA ALA A 62 -13.27 -17.61 22.86
C ALA A 62 -13.92 -17.90 21.50
N ALA A 63 -13.54 -17.14 20.46
CA ALA A 63 -14.00 -17.41 19.10
C ALA A 63 -13.50 -18.75 18.55
N VAL A 64 -12.24 -19.12 18.82
CA VAL A 64 -11.71 -20.47 18.49
C VAL A 64 -12.50 -21.56 19.24
N ALA A 65 -12.76 -21.37 20.53
CA ALA A 65 -13.53 -22.31 21.32
C ALA A 65 -14.98 -22.46 20.80
N ALA A 66 -15.62 -21.35 20.40
CA ALA A 66 -16.98 -21.38 19.83
C ALA A 66 -17.01 -22.14 18.48
N ILE A 67 -16.00 -22.00 17.64
CA ILE A 67 -15.89 -22.77 16.40
C ILE A 67 -15.62 -24.24 16.71
N GLY A 68 -14.66 -24.55 17.60
CA GLY A 68 -14.32 -25.92 18.01
C GLY A 68 -15.50 -26.66 18.66
N GLY A 69 -16.29 -25.94 19.45
CA GLY A 69 -17.53 -26.47 20.09
C GLY A 69 -18.75 -26.54 19.17
N GLY A 70 -18.64 -26.01 17.93
CA GLY A 70 -19.73 -26.11 16.94
C GLY A 70 -20.82 -25.05 17.06
N SER A 71 -20.69 -24.07 17.93
CA SER A 71 -21.62 -22.92 18.02
C SER A 71 -21.37 -21.85 16.95
N ALA A 72 -20.25 -21.95 16.23
CA ALA A 72 -19.91 -21.07 15.11
C ALA A 72 -19.13 -21.83 14.03
N GLY A 73 -19.01 -21.24 12.84
CA GLY A 73 -18.28 -21.84 11.73
C GLY A 73 -18.96 -23.09 11.15
N SER A 74 -18.24 -23.76 10.25
CA SER A 74 -18.68 -24.97 9.58
C SER A 74 -18.06 -26.23 10.22
N ALA A 75 -18.56 -27.42 9.88
CA ALA A 75 -17.93 -28.69 10.24
C ALA A 75 -16.46 -28.74 9.77
N ARG A 76 -16.20 -28.25 8.55
CA ARG A 76 -14.85 -28.18 7.97
C ARG A 76 -13.91 -27.32 8.82
N ASP A 77 -14.41 -26.19 9.35
CA ASP A 77 -13.60 -25.29 10.19
C ASP A 77 -13.25 -25.97 11.52
N ARG A 78 -14.20 -26.73 12.12
CA ARG A 78 -13.94 -27.52 13.33
C ARG A 78 -12.90 -28.61 13.09
N ASP A 79 -13.06 -29.39 12.01
CA ASP A 79 -12.15 -30.50 11.69
C ASP A 79 -10.74 -29.97 11.46
N TRP A 80 -10.63 -28.80 10.80
CA TRP A 80 -9.35 -28.13 10.61
C TRP A 80 -8.74 -27.68 11.95
N LEU A 81 -9.51 -27.01 12.81
CA LEU A 81 -9.03 -26.57 14.13
C LEU A 81 -8.59 -27.74 15.02
N ALA A 82 -9.25 -28.89 14.93
CA ALA A 82 -8.90 -30.08 15.74
C ALA A 82 -7.46 -30.60 15.42
N THR A 83 -6.95 -30.31 14.26
CA THR A 83 -5.60 -30.73 13.79
C THR A 83 -4.62 -29.60 13.65
N ALA A 84 -5.07 -28.34 13.69
CA ALA A 84 -4.26 -27.17 13.49
C ALA A 84 -3.30 -26.91 14.66
N SER A 85 -2.09 -26.51 14.35
CA SER A 85 -1.03 -26.18 15.31
C SER A 85 -0.42 -24.82 15.00
N ALA A 86 -0.58 -23.85 15.91
CA ALA A 86 0.02 -22.53 15.76
C ALA A 86 1.55 -22.58 15.63
N PRO A 87 2.31 -23.42 16.37
CA PRO A 87 3.74 -23.62 16.14
C PRO A 87 4.05 -24.13 14.73
N ALA A 88 3.30 -25.12 14.21
CA ALA A 88 3.52 -25.64 12.87
C ALA A 88 3.28 -24.56 11.78
N ILE A 89 2.25 -23.73 11.95
CA ILE A 89 1.97 -22.60 11.05
C ILE A 89 3.13 -21.60 11.10
N ARG A 90 3.68 -21.30 12.28
CA ARG A 90 4.85 -20.41 12.41
C ARG A 90 6.08 -20.95 11.70
N THR A 91 6.31 -22.26 11.76
CA THR A 91 7.39 -22.91 11.01
C THR A 91 7.19 -22.74 9.51
N GLN A 92 5.99 -22.99 8.99
CA GLN A 92 5.67 -22.76 7.57
C GLN A 92 5.85 -21.30 7.15
N LEU A 93 5.50 -20.35 8.00
CA LEU A 93 5.73 -18.92 7.75
C LEU A 93 7.22 -18.60 7.67
N ALA A 94 8.02 -19.13 8.60
CA ALA A 94 9.47 -18.93 8.61
C ALA A 94 10.12 -19.52 7.35
N GLU A 95 9.72 -20.71 6.91
CA GLU A 95 10.17 -21.35 5.67
C GLU A 95 9.79 -20.52 4.42
N ALA A 96 8.66 -19.85 4.45
CA ALA A 96 8.21 -18.93 3.39
C ALA A 96 8.85 -17.53 3.48
N GLY A 97 9.74 -17.26 4.44
CA GLY A 97 10.28 -15.92 4.71
C GLY A 97 9.19 -14.92 5.13
N ALA A 98 8.08 -15.41 5.64
CA ALA A 98 6.92 -14.61 5.98
C ALA A 98 6.76 -14.45 7.50
N ARG A 99 6.06 -13.41 7.90
CA ARG A 99 5.70 -13.08 9.29
C ARG A 99 4.21 -12.92 9.41
N PHE A 100 3.68 -13.11 10.60
CA PHE A 100 2.30 -12.83 10.92
C PHE A 100 2.23 -11.63 11.85
N ALA A 101 1.39 -10.66 11.52
CA ALA A 101 1.12 -9.48 12.33
C ALA A 101 -0.37 -9.40 12.67
N ARG A 102 -0.67 -9.10 13.92
CA ARG A 102 -2.01 -8.93 14.48
C ARG A 102 -2.19 -7.50 14.99
N PRO A 103 -3.41 -7.06 15.26
CA PRO A 103 -3.66 -5.77 15.89
C PRO A 103 -2.82 -5.55 17.15
N GLY A 104 -2.08 -4.44 17.17
CA GLY A 104 -1.14 -4.11 18.25
C GLY A 104 0.32 -4.47 17.99
N ASP A 105 0.61 -5.30 17.01
CA ASP A 105 1.99 -5.56 16.59
C ASP A 105 2.50 -4.40 15.70
N PRO A 106 3.81 -4.06 15.74
CA PRO A 106 4.38 -2.96 14.95
C PRO A 106 4.19 -3.11 13.43
N GLU A 107 4.06 -4.33 12.94
CA GLU A 107 3.87 -4.66 11.52
C GLU A 107 2.39 -4.68 11.09
N TYR A 108 1.46 -4.58 12.04
CA TYR A 108 0.04 -4.41 11.73
C TYR A 108 -0.29 -2.92 11.64
N TRP A 109 -0.49 -2.44 10.44
CA TRP A 109 -0.71 -1.01 10.24
C TRP A 109 -2.08 -0.56 10.78
N PRO A 110 -2.12 0.43 11.69
CA PRO A 110 -3.35 0.93 12.31
C PRO A 110 -4.39 1.43 11.29
N ALA A 111 -3.95 1.84 10.11
CA ALA A 111 -4.84 2.25 9.02
C ALA A 111 -5.89 1.17 8.66
N LEU A 112 -5.55 -0.12 8.82
CA LEU A 112 -6.48 -1.23 8.57
C LEU A 112 -7.67 -1.26 9.54
N LEU A 113 -7.54 -0.64 10.71
CA LEU A 113 -8.63 -0.56 11.70
C LEU A 113 -9.75 0.39 11.26
N ARG A 114 -9.54 1.18 10.21
CA ARG A 114 -10.58 2.04 9.61
C ARG A 114 -11.61 1.24 8.79
N LEU A 115 -11.24 0.02 8.38
CA LEU A 115 -12.15 -0.88 7.67
C LEU A 115 -13.34 -1.28 8.54
N ASN A 116 -14.50 -1.49 7.92
CA ASN A 116 -15.68 -2.02 8.60
C ASN A 116 -15.49 -3.48 9.04
N ASP A 117 -14.61 -4.20 8.37
CA ASP A 117 -14.22 -5.58 8.64
C ASP A 117 -12.67 -5.69 8.66
N PRO A 118 -12.01 -5.10 9.65
CA PRO A 118 -10.56 -5.13 9.73
C PRO A 118 -10.04 -6.57 9.78
N PRO A 119 -8.92 -6.87 9.12
CA PRO A 119 -8.34 -8.21 9.19
C PRO A 119 -7.92 -8.55 10.62
N VAL A 120 -8.31 -9.71 11.15
CA VAL A 120 -7.87 -10.18 12.49
C VAL A 120 -6.36 -10.33 12.57
N GLY A 121 -5.69 -10.44 11.42
CA GLY A 121 -4.25 -10.47 11.25
C GLY A 121 -3.90 -10.48 9.77
N ILE A 122 -2.66 -10.14 9.48
CA ILE A 122 -2.08 -10.11 8.13
C ILE A 122 -0.77 -10.90 8.11
N PHE A 123 -0.46 -11.46 6.96
CA PHE A 123 0.83 -12.08 6.67
C PHE A 123 1.67 -11.09 5.86
N CYS A 124 2.94 -10.93 6.22
CA CYS A 124 3.88 -10.01 5.59
C CYS A 124 5.14 -10.75 5.14
N ARG A 125 5.67 -10.38 3.95
CA ARG A 125 6.97 -10.85 3.44
C ARG A 125 7.75 -9.63 2.92
N GLY A 126 9.07 -9.61 3.11
CA GLY A 126 9.93 -8.50 2.75
C GLY A 126 10.20 -7.56 3.92
N ARG A 127 10.47 -6.29 3.64
CA ARG A 127 10.88 -5.31 4.65
C ARG A 127 9.71 -4.88 5.54
N THR A 128 9.99 -4.63 6.80
CA THR A 128 9.04 -3.96 7.70
C THR A 128 9.05 -2.47 7.40
N LEU A 129 7.90 -1.94 6.97
CA LEU A 129 7.71 -0.51 6.74
C LEU A 129 7.02 0.12 7.94
N SER A 130 7.47 1.32 8.33
CA SER A 130 6.85 2.07 9.42
C SER A 130 5.35 2.28 9.20
N PRO A 131 4.52 2.13 10.24
CA PRO A 131 3.10 2.46 10.16
C PRO A 131 2.84 3.94 9.86
N GLU A 132 3.79 4.82 10.16
CA GLU A 132 3.70 6.26 9.95
C GLU A 132 3.89 6.68 8.49
N HIS A 133 4.48 5.82 7.66
CA HIS A 133 4.60 6.12 6.24
C HIS A 133 3.22 6.30 5.61
N ARG A 134 2.98 7.49 5.06
CA ARG A 134 1.76 7.76 4.28
C ARG A 134 1.79 6.95 3.00
N ARG A 135 0.65 6.36 2.65
CA ARG A 135 0.52 5.45 1.50
C ARG A 135 -0.53 5.97 0.54
N VAL A 136 -0.22 5.88 -0.76
CA VAL A 136 -1.15 6.17 -1.84
C VAL A 136 -1.34 4.92 -2.68
N ALA A 137 -2.58 4.53 -2.94
CA ALA A 137 -2.88 3.44 -3.84
C ALA A 137 -2.92 3.93 -5.29
N ILE A 138 -2.29 3.18 -6.20
CA ILE A 138 -2.39 3.41 -7.65
C ILE A 138 -2.86 2.09 -8.26
N VAL A 139 -4.06 2.09 -8.85
CA VAL A 139 -4.70 0.88 -9.36
C VAL A 139 -5.36 1.13 -10.72
N GLY A 140 -5.64 0.05 -11.46
CA GLY A 140 -6.31 0.20 -12.73
C GLY A 140 -6.44 -1.08 -13.53
N SER A 141 -6.55 -0.92 -14.85
CA SER A 141 -6.74 -1.99 -15.81
C SER A 141 -5.59 -3.00 -15.79
N ARG A 142 -5.94 -4.29 -15.91
CA ARG A 142 -4.95 -5.36 -16.13
C ARG A 142 -4.46 -5.41 -17.58
N ARG A 143 -5.13 -4.69 -18.49
CA ARG A 143 -4.76 -4.52 -19.89
C ARG A 143 -4.84 -3.04 -20.25
N PRO A 144 -3.88 -2.25 -19.73
CA PRO A 144 -3.88 -0.81 -19.97
C PRO A 144 -3.47 -0.46 -21.39
N SER A 145 -3.75 0.78 -21.77
CA SER A 145 -3.16 1.39 -22.96
C SER A 145 -1.67 1.72 -22.72
N ALA A 146 -0.93 2.04 -23.77
CA ALA A 146 0.44 2.53 -23.65
C ALA A 146 0.52 3.82 -22.81
N VAL A 147 -0.48 4.70 -22.96
CA VAL A 147 -0.59 5.94 -22.18
C VAL A 147 -0.84 5.61 -20.70
N GLY A 148 -1.75 4.69 -20.40
CA GLY A 148 -2.02 4.27 -19.01
C GLY A 148 -0.82 3.65 -18.33
N VAL A 149 0.00 2.88 -19.06
CA VAL A 149 1.29 2.33 -18.59
C VAL A 149 2.23 3.46 -18.17
N GLU A 150 2.43 4.44 -19.04
CA GLU A 150 3.35 5.56 -18.79
C GLU A 150 2.85 6.44 -17.63
N VAL A 151 1.56 6.77 -17.61
CA VAL A 151 0.95 7.55 -16.52
C VAL A 151 1.11 6.86 -15.18
N ALA A 152 0.81 5.55 -15.08
CA ALA A 152 0.92 4.83 -13.83
C ALA A 152 2.36 4.78 -13.30
N ARG A 153 3.34 4.54 -14.20
CA ARG A 153 4.76 4.47 -13.86
C ARG A 153 5.28 5.83 -13.41
N THR A 154 5.03 6.89 -14.19
CA THR A 154 5.47 8.25 -13.88
C THR A 154 4.85 8.75 -12.57
N LEU A 155 3.54 8.60 -12.43
CA LEU A 155 2.83 9.00 -11.21
C LEU A 155 3.38 8.28 -9.96
N ALA A 156 3.61 6.97 -10.05
CA ALA A 156 4.15 6.18 -8.94
C ALA A 156 5.58 6.58 -8.59
N ARG A 157 6.42 6.86 -9.61
CA ARG A 157 7.78 7.36 -9.42
C ARG A 157 7.76 8.69 -8.66
N ASP A 158 6.95 9.66 -9.12
CA ASP A 158 6.90 11.00 -8.55
C ASP A 158 6.30 10.99 -7.13
N VAL A 159 5.29 10.16 -6.88
CA VAL A 159 4.74 9.91 -5.54
C VAL A 159 5.80 9.33 -4.60
N ALA A 160 6.61 8.39 -5.08
CA ALA A 160 7.69 7.79 -4.29
C ALA A 160 8.83 8.79 -4.03
N MET A 161 9.16 9.65 -5.01
CA MET A 161 10.12 10.74 -4.85
C MET A 161 9.66 11.76 -3.78
N ALA A 162 8.36 11.99 -3.67
CA ALA A 162 7.78 12.82 -2.61
C ALA A 162 7.77 12.12 -1.22
N GLY A 163 8.38 10.95 -1.09
CA GLY A 163 8.52 10.24 0.19
C GLY A 163 7.31 9.39 0.61
N LEU A 164 6.31 9.23 -0.27
CA LEU A 164 5.17 8.37 0.01
C LEU A 164 5.45 6.93 -0.44
N VAL A 165 4.73 6.00 0.18
CA VAL A 165 4.77 4.59 -0.21
C VAL A 165 3.62 4.30 -1.19
N VAL A 166 3.95 3.73 -2.34
CA VAL A 166 2.94 3.29 -3.31
C VAL A 166 2.35 1.96 -2.87
N THR A 167 1.03 1.86 -2.82
CA THR A 167 0.31 0.62 -2.53
C THR A 167 -0.42 0.18 -3.79
N SER A 168 -0.36 -1.11 -4.13
CA SER A 168 -1.14 -1.66 -5.23
C SER A 168 -1.40 -3.17 -5.05
N GLY A 169 -2.02 -3.79 -6.04
CA GLY A 169 -2.45 -5.18 -5.93
C GLY A 169 -1.49 -6.20 -6.54
N GLY A 170 -0.40 -5.78 -7.15
CA GLY A 170 0.52 -6.69 -7.84
C GLY A 170 -0.06 -7.39 -9.06
N ALA A 171 -1.21 -6.96 -9.58
CA ALA A 171 -1.80 -7.50 -10.79
C ALA A 171 -1.01 -7.10 -12.05
N LEU A 172 -1.35 -7.69 -13.19
CA LEU A 172 -0.84 -7.23 -14.49
C LEU A 172 -1.30 -5.79 -14.76
N GLY A 173 -0.60 -5.09 -15.62
CA GLY A 173 -0.99 -3.77 -16.10
C GLY A 173 -0.67 -2.66 -15.11
N ILE A 174 -1.64 -1.80 -14.79
CA ILE A 174 -1.43 -0.59 -13.97
C ILE A 174 -0.75 -0.90 -12.64
N ASP A 175 -1.19 -1.93 -11.91
CA ASP A 175 -0.62 -2.29 -10.62
C ASP A 175 0.88 -2.57 -10.71
N ALA A 176 1.30 -3.38 -11.70
CA ALA A 176 2.71 -3.70 -11.91
C ALA A 176 3.52 -2.43 -12.25
N ARG A 177 3.01 -1.57 -13.13
CA ARG A 177 3.69 -0.32 -13.52
C ARG A 177 3.82 0.66 -12.35
N ALA A 178 2.82 0.71 -11.48
CA ALA A 178 2.90 1.51 -10.25
C ALA A 178 4.01 1.01 -9.31
N HIS A 179 4.13 -0.29 -9.12
CA HIS A 179 5.22 -0.85 -8.33
C HIS A 179 6.60 -0.57 -8.96
N GLU A 180 6.73 -0.79 -10.27
CA GLU A 180 7.98 -0.52 -11.01
C GLU A 180 8.39 0.95 -10.88
N GLY A 181 7.48 1.91 -11.12
CA GLY A 181 7.77 3.34 -10.99
C GLY A 181 8.25 3.72 -9.58
N ALA A 182 7.60 3.20 -8.53
CA ALA A 182 8.04 3.44 -7.16
C ALA A 182 9.45 2.88 -6.87
N LEU A 183 9.75 1.68 -7.39
CA LEU A 183 11.06 1.04 -7.22
C LEU A 183 12.16 1.75 -8.02
N GLU A 184 11.86 2.25 -9.20
CA GLU A 184 12.78 3.06 -10.01
C GLU A 184 13.20 4.36 -9.31
N ALA A 185 12.29 4.98 -8.58
CA ALA A 185 12.60 6.15 -7.72
C ALA A 185 13.42 5.80 -6.47
N GLY A 186 13.84 4.54 -6.29
CA GLY A 186 14.47 4.11 -5.04
C GLY A 186 13.52 4.05 -3.84
N GLY A 187 12.22 4.27 -4.06
CA GLY A 187 11.17 4.27 -3.04
C GLY A 187 10.75 2.87 -2.60
N SER A 188 9.87 2.82 -1.60
CA SER A 188 9.27 1.59 -1.11
C SER A 188 7.84 1.43 -1.66
N THR A 189 7.41 0.18 -1.81
CA THR A 189 6.05 -0.12 -2.26
C THR A 189 5.44 -1.29 -1.48
N VAL A 190 4.11 -1.34 -1.40
CA VAL A 190 3.36 -2.39 -0.74
C VAL A 190 2.47 -3.09 -1.76
N ALA A 191 2.73 -4.37 -2.02
CA ALA A 191 1.84 -5.19 -2.82
C ALA A 191 0.92 -6.01 -1.93
N VAL A 192 -0.39 -5.78 -2.05
CA VAL A 192 -1.40 -6.55 -1.35
C VAL A 192 -1.82 -7.72 -2.23
N LEU A 193 -1.73 -8.96 -1.73
CA LEU A 193 -1.97 -10.17 -2.52
C LEU A 193 -3.37 -10.73 -2.31
N GLY A 194 -3.94 -11.34 -3.35
CA GLY A 194 -5.21 -12.09 -3.29
C GLY A 194 -5.00 -13.61 -3.23
N CYS A 195 -3.85 -14.05 -2.70
CA CYS A 195 -3.47 -15.47 -2.55
C CYS A 195 -2.57 -15.62 -1.33
N GLY A 196 -2.14 -16.84 -1.03
CA GLY A 196 -1.20 -17.11 0.06
C GLY A 196 0.06 -16.27 -0.06
N ILE A 197 0.59 -15.85 1.09
CA ILE A 197 1.75 -14.95 1.18
C ILE A 197 3.02 -15.53 0.51
N ASP A 198 3.09 -16.84 0.39
CA ASP A 198 4.16 -17.61 -0.26
C ASP A 198 4.05 -17.69 -1.79
N ARG A 199 2.96 -17.14 -2.38
CA ARG A 199 2.66 -17.32 -3.79
C ARG A 199 2.86 -16.04 -4.59
N ASP A 200 3.66 -16.15 -5.64
CA ASP A 200 3.85 -15.09 -6.64
C ASP A 200 2.77 -15.21 -7.73
N TYR A 201 1.69 -14.43 -7.61
CA TYR A 201 0.62 -14.42 -8.61
C TYR A 201 0.28 -12.99 -9.06
N PRO A 202 0.29 -12.71 -10.38
CA PRO A 202 0.57 -13.64 -11.49
C PRO A 202 2.07 -14.02 -11.57
N ALA A 203 2.36 -15.24 -12.06
CA ALA A 203 3.72 -15.74 -12.15
C ALA A 203 4.65 -14.91 -13.06
N THR A 204 4.07 -14.16 -14.00
CA THR A 204 4.78 -13.21 -14.87
C THR A 204 5.40 -12.04 -14.09
N ASN A 205 4.86 -11.68 -12.92
CA ASN A 205 5.36 -10.62 -12.06
C ASN A 205 6.33 -11.14 -10.97
N ARG A 206 6.84 -12.37 -11.08
CA ARG A 206 7.71 -12.97 -10.05
C ARG A 206 8.98 -12.15 -9.80
N SER A 207 9.62 -11.61 -10.84
CA SER A 207 10.78 -10.72 -10.68
C SER A 207 10.43 -9.47 -9.90
N LEU A 208 9.30 -8.83 -10.26
CA LEU A 208 8.79 -7.66 -9.58
C LEU A 208 8.49 -7.95 -8.08
N PHE A 209 7.88 -9.08 -7.76
CA PHE A 209 7.62 -9.45 -6.36
C PHE A 209 8.91 -9.61 -5.55
N ARG A 210 9.98 -10.15 -6.13
CA ARG A 210 11.30 -10.22 -5.48
C ARG A 210 11.91 -8.84 -5.24
N GLU A 211 11.75 -7.91 -6.17
CA GLU A 211 12.21 -6.53 -6.01
C GLU A 211 11.39 -5.79 -4.94
N ILE A 212 10.07 -6.00 -4.92
CA ILE A 212 9.20 -5.49 -3.85
C ILE A 212 9.62 -6.06 -2.50
N GLU A 213 9.88 -7.36 -2.40
CA GLU A 213 10.35 -8.01 -1.18
C GLU A 213 11.67 -7.42 -0.67
N ALA A 214 12.60 -7.10 -1.57
CA ALA A 214 13.90 -6.52 -1.23
C ALA A 214 13.80 -5.07 -0.70
N ARG A 215 12.85 -4.26 -1.17
CA ARG A 215 12.76 -2.83 -0.88
C ARG A 215 11.44 -2.37 -0.26
N GLY A 216 10.44 -3.23 -0.24
CA GLY A 216 9.09 -2.96 0.25
C GLY A 216 8.50 -4.17 0.94
N THR A 217 7.17 -4.31 0.89
CA THR A 217 6.44 -5.35 1.63
C THR A 217 5.38 -5.99 0.74
N LEU A 218 5.32 -7.32 0.77
CA LEU A 218 4.18 -8.11 0.29
C LEU A 218 3.25 -8.36 1.48
N VAL A 219 1.96 -8.18 1.30
CA VAL A 219 0.93 -8.36 2.34
C VAL A 219 -0.19 -9.25 1.85
N SER A 220 -0.65 -10.14 2.68
CA SER A 220 -1.81 -10.98 2.40
C SER A 220 -2.64 -11.26 3.65
N GLU A 221 -3.95 -11.41 3.48
CA GLU A 221 -4.81 -12.03 4.50
C GLU A 221 -4.80 -13.56 4.43
N TYR A 222 -4.13 -14.15 3.46
CA TYR A 222 -4.17 -15.59 3.22
C TYR A 222 -2.86 -16.24 3.67
N PRO A 223 -2.94 -17.32 4.49
CA PRO A 223 -1.77 -18.07 4.94
C PRO A 223 -1.04 -18.74 3.77
N PRO A 224 0.19 -19.23 3.97
CA PRO A 224 0.90 -20.02 2.97
C PRO A 224 0.05 -21.16 2.41
N GLY A 225 0.27 -21.48 1.13
CA GLY A 225 -0.40 -22.57 0.43
C GLY A 225 -1.74 -22.20 -0.22
N VAL A 226 -2.35 -21.06 0.11
CA VAL A 226 -3.67 -20.68 -0.42
C VAL A 226 -3.59 -20.26 -1.89
N PRO A 227 -4.34 -20.91 -2.81
CA PRO A 227 -4.28 -20.59 -4.24
C PRO A 227 -4.91 -19.22 -4.55
N ALA A 228 -4.51 -18.65 -5.68
CA ALA A 228 -5.16 -17.49 -6.25
C ALA A 228 -6.52 -17.91 -6.84
N GLU A 229 -7.60 -17.30 -6.37
CA GLU A 229 -8.96 -17.54 -6.84
C GLU A 229 -9.66 -16.22 -7.19
N PRO A 230 -10.50 -16.16 -8.24
CA PRO A 230 -11.07 -14.92 -8.75
C PRO A 230 -11.76 -14.06 -7.68
N PHE A 231 -12.51 -14.65 -6.76
CA PHE A 231 -13.27 -13.94 -5.73
C PHE A 231 -12.39 -13.29 -4.66
N ARG A 232 -11.15 -13.73 -4.50
CA ARG A 232 -10.22 -13.18 -3.50
C ARG A 232 -9.65 -11.83 -3.89
N PHE A 233 -9.57 -11.54 -5.19
CA PHE A 233 -9.03 -10.27 -5.66
C PHE A 233 -9.93 -9.07 -5.31
N PRO A 234 -11.25 -9.10 -5.56
CA PRO A 234 -12.15 -8.06 -5.08
C PRO A 234 -12.15 -7.93 -3.55
N ALA A 235 -12.17 -9.05 -2.82
CA ALA A 235 -12.14 -9.05 -1.35
C ALA A 235 -10.87 -8.38 -0.79
N ARG A 236 -9.71 -8.57 -1.44
CA ARG A 236 -8.44 -7.97 -1.09
C ARG A 236 -8.42 -6.45 -1.30
N ASN A 237 -9.16 -5.91 -2.28
CA ASN A 237 -9.10 -4.50 -2.66
C ASN A 237 -9.42 -3.56 -1.49
N ARG A 238 -10.23 -4.00 -0.50
CA ARG A 238 -10.48 -3.24 0.72
C ARG A 238 -9.20 -2.95 1.52
N LEU A 239 -8.21 -3.88 1.50
CA LEU A 239 -6.94 -3.66 2.16
C LEU A 239 -6.10 -2.61 1.44
N ILE A 240 -6.11 -2.59 0.10
CA ILE A 240 -5.45 -1.55 -0.69
C ILE A 240 -5.98 -0.18 -0.29
N ALA A 241 -7.31 -0.03 -0.28
CA ALA A 241 -7.96 1.20 0.13
C ALA A 241 -7.70 1.53 1.61
N GLY A 242 -7.85 0.55 2.50
CA GLY A 242 -7.65 0.73 3.94
C GLY A 242 -6.24 1.15 4.34
N LEU A 243 -5.23 0.71 3.60
CA LEU A 243 -3.83 1.08 3.82
C LEU A 243 -3.47 2.47 3.32
N SER A 244 -4.29 3.07 2.46
CA SER A 244 -3.95 4.28 1.71
C SER A 244 -4.74 5.49 2.20
N ILE A 245 -4.15 6.67 2.14
CA ILE A 245 -4.80 7.96 2.41
C ILE A 245 -5.56 8.45 1.18
N GLY A 246 -5.16 8.01 -0.01
CA GLY A 246 -5.79 8.29 -1.29
C GLY A 246 -5.65 7.11 -2.24
N VAL A 247 -6.63 6.95 -3.13
CA VAL A 247 -6.69 5.89 -4.15
C VAL A 247 -6.80 6.53 -5.52
N VAL A 248 -5.80 6.29 -6.37
CA VAL A 248 -5.75 6.78 -7.75
C VAL A 248 -6.21 5.69 -8.72
N ILE A 249 -7.19 6.02 -9.53
CA ILE A 249 -7.69 5.20 -10.62
C ILE A 249 -7.12 5.72 -11.94
N VAL A 250 -6.23 4.95 -12.58
CA VAL A 250 -5.57 5.38 -13.84
C VAL A 250 -6.43 5.02 -15.05
N GLU A 251 -6.77 3.76 -15.22
CA GLU A 251 -7.62 3.25 -16.30
C GLU A 251 -8.53 2.13 -15.81
N GLY A 252 -9.71 2.00 -16.40
CA GLY A 252 -10.62 0.90 -16.11
C GLY A 252 -11.94 1.01 -16.89
N VAL A 253 -12.50 -0.14 -17.23
CA VAL A 253 -13.87 -0.21 -17.79
C VAL A 253 -14.89 -0.06 -16.65
N ALA A 254 -16.11 0.36 -16.98
CA ALA A 254 -17.16 0.64 -15.99
C ALA A 254 -17.47 -0.53 -15.02
N SER A 255 -17.37 -1.79 -15.53
CA SER A 255 -17.62 -3.01 -14.75
C SER A 255 -16.37 -3.60 -14.08
N SER A 256 -15.26 -2.85 -14.00
CA SER A 256 -13.99 -3.37 -13.50
C SER A 256 -13.93 -3.42 -11.97
N GLY A 257 -13.09 -4.32 -11.42
CA GLY A 257 -12.76 -4.37 -10.00
C GLY A 257 -12.11 -3.08 -9.45
N THR A 258 -11.71 -2.18 -10.33
CA THR A 258 -11.16 -0.85 -9.99
C THR A 258 -12.19 0.01 -9.28
N ARG A 259 -13.48 -0.07 -9.69
CA ARG A 259 -14.56 0.65 -9.01
C ARG A 259 -14.74 0.17 -7.56
N SER A 260 -14.60 -1.13 -7.29
CA SER A 260 -14.70 -1.63 -5.93
C SER A 260 -13.61 -1.08 -5.00
N THR A 261 -12.42 -0.78 -5.53
CA THR A 261 -11.35 -0.16 -4.73
C THR A 261 -11.70 1.29 -4.37
N ALA A 262 -12.29 2.04 -5.32
CA ALA A 262 -12.79 3.40 -5.08
C ALA A 262 -13.96 3.41 -4.06
N ASP A 263 -14.89 2.46 -4.17
CA ASP A 263 -16.00 2.31 -3.22
C ASP A 263 -15.48 2.02 -1.80
N PHE A 264 -14.47 1.15 -1.66
CA PHE A 264 -13.83 0.90 -0.35
C PHE A 264 -13.10 2.13 0.17
N ALA A 265 -12.42 2.90 -0.69
CA ALA A 265 -11.76 4.15 -0.30
C ALA A 265 -12.75 5.14 0.32
N SER A 266 -13.89 5.37 -0.34
CA SER A 266 -14.97 6.22 0.17
C SER A 266 -15.52 5.74 1.51
N GLN A 267 -15.68 4.41 1.69
CA GLN A 267 -16.17 3.84 2.96
C GLN A 267 -15.22 4.05 4.15
N VAL A 268 -13.91 4.14 3.90
CA VAL A 268 -12.90 4.36 4.96
C VAL A 268 -12.48 5.82 5.09
N GLY A 269 -13.09 6.73 4.31
CA GLY A 269 -12.77 8.15 4.32
C GLY A 269 -11.40 8.46 3.71
N SER A 270 -10.96 7.67 2.72
CA SER A 270 -9.79 7.98 1.89
C SER A 270 -10.24 8.70 0.63
N ASP A 271 -9.46 9.68 0.19
CA ASP A 271 -9.76 10.45 -1.02
C ASP A 271 -9.66 9.57 -2.26
N VAL A 272 -10.54 9.80 -3.22
CA VAL A 272 -10.54 9.11 -4.51
C VAL A 272 -10.09 10.07 -5.59
N PHE A 273 -9.10 9.65 -6.34
CA PHE A 273 -8.49 10.39 -7.45
C PHE A 273 -8.66 9.61 -8.75
N ALA A 274 -8.83 10.30 -9.86
CA ALA A 274 -8.96 9.67 -11.14
C ALA A 274 -8.21 10.44 -12.23
N VAL A 275 -7.53 9.70 -13.10
CA VAL A 275 -6.84 10.26 -14.26
C VAL A 275 -7.85 10.38 -15.39
N PRO A 276 -8.08 11.60 -15.94
CA PRO A 276 -9.03 11.79 -17.04
C PRO A 276 -8.54 11.13 -18.32
N GLY A 277 -9.46 10.65 -19.14
CA GLY A 277 -9.12 10.07 -20.44
C GLY A 277 -10.15 10.36 -21.50
N ALA A 278 -9.83 9.99 -22.75
CA ALA A 278 -10.70 10.23 -23.88
C ALA A 278 -12.06 9.55 -23.71
N VAL A 279 -13.15 10.26 -23.95
CA VAL A 279 -14.52 9.73 -23.85
C VAL A 279 -14.82 8.60 -24.82
N THR A 280 -14.00 8.46 -25.86
CA THR A 280 -14.09 7.38 -26.85
C THR A 280 -13.35 6.10 -26.44
N SER A 281 -12.58 6.15 -25.32
CA SER A 281 -11.83 5.01 -24.81
C SER A 281 -12.63 4.28 -23.74
N SER A 282 -12.88 2.99 -23.91
CA SER A 282 -13.52 2.17 -22.89
C SER A 282 -12.71 2.08 -21.60
N LEU A 283 -11.37 2.24 -21.68
CA LEU A 283 -10.50 2.26 -20.51
C LEU A 283 -10.63 3.54 -19.68
N SER A 284 -11.24 4.59 -20.21
CA SER A 284 -11.51 5.84 -19.52
C SER A 284 -12.91 5.90 -18.88
N GLU A 285 -13.75 4.89 -19.07
CA GLU A 285 -15.13 4.87 -18.55
C GLU A 285 -15.16 4.94 -17.02
N ALA A 286 -14.39 4.11 -16.33
CA ALA A 286 -14.37 4.10 -14.87
C ALA A 286 -13.80 5.39 -14.28
N PRO A 287 -12.61 5.88 -14.67
CA PRO A 287 -12.07 7.13 -14.11
C PRO A 287 -12.94 8.35 -14.44
N ASN A 288 -13.45 8.48 -15.67
CA ASN A 288 -14.34 9.59 -16.04
C ASN A 288 -15.68 9.55 -15.27
N ALA A 289 -16.22 8.36 -15.01
CA ALA A 289 -17.42 8.22 -14.19
C ALA A 289 -17.15 8.61 -12.74
N LEU A 290 -16.01 8.21 -12.16
CA LEU A 290 -15.62 8.58 -10.80
C LEU A 290 -15.43 10.10 -10.66
N ILE A 291 -14.81 10.76 -11.64
CA ILE A 291 -14.68 12.23 -11.67
C ILE A 291 -16.06 12.86 -11.66
N ARG A 292 -17.02 12.38 -12.47
CA ARG A 292 -18.38 12.86 -12.50
C ARG A 292 -19.11 12.62 -11.18
N ASP A 293 -18.79 11.55 -10.46
CA ASP A 293 -19.33 11.19 -9.16
C ASP A 293 -18.63 11.96 -8.00
N GLY A 294 -17.65 12.84 -8.29
CA GLY A 294 -16.99 13.72 -7.33
C GLY A 294 -15.57 13.33 -6.94
N ALA A 295 -14.95 12.34 -7.59
CA ALA A 295 -13.54 12.06 -7.41
C ALA A 295 -12.65 13.21 -7.94
N HIS A 296 -11.54 13.45 -7.27
CA HIS A 296 -10.58 14.47 -7.69
C HIS A 296 -9.95 14.11 -9.03
N LEU A 297 -10.02 15.03 -10.01
CA LEU A 297 -9.31 14.88 -11.27
C LEU A 297 -7.84 15.21 -11.05
N ILE A 298 -6.95 14.29 -11.38
CA ILE A 298 -5.50 14.53 -11.33
C ILE A 298 -4.85 14.30 -12.70
N ARG A 299 -3.87 15.13 -13.03
CA ARG A 299 -3.07 15.06 -14.25
C ARG A 299 -1.64 14.63 -13.98
N SER A 300 -1.19 14.82 -12.73
CA SER A 300 0.16 14.59 -12.27
C SER A 300 0.19 14.23 -10.77
N ALA A 301 1.36 13.85 -10.27
CA ALA A 301 1.58 13.69 -8.84
C ALA A 301 1.44 15.02 -8.07
N GLU A 302 1.66 16.15 -8.72
CA GLU A 302 1.52 17.47 -8.11
C GLU A 302 0.08 17.73 -7.70
N ASP A 303 -0.88 17.52 -8.61
CA ASP A 303 -2.31 17.66 -8.31
C ASP A 303 -2.69 16.76 -7.10
N LEU A 304 -2.17 15.53 -7.06
CA LEU A 304 -2.41 14.57 -5.98
C LEU A 304 -1.85 15.04 -4.63
N LEU A 305 -0.60 15.52 -4.62
CA LEU A 305 0.08 15.97 -3.41
C LEU A 305 -0.56 17.25 -2.84
N ASP A 306 -0.94 18.18 -3.71
CA ASP A 306 -1.62 19.42 -3.34
C ASP A 306 -2.99 19.13 -2.69
N ASP A 307 -3.80 18.26 -3.29
CA ASP A 307 -5.10 17.85 -2.75
C ASP A 307 -4.97 17.11 -1.41
N LEU A 308 -3.94 16.25 -1.27
CA LEU A 308 -3.64 15.55 -0.02
C LEU A 308 -2.94 16.45 1.03
N LYS A 309 -2.64 17.69 0.70
CA LYS A 309 -1.93 18.66 1.57
C LYS A 309 -0.61 18.07 2.07
N ILE A 310 0.15 17.48 1.17
CA ILE A 310 1.46 16.91 1.44
C ILE A 310 2.51 17.91 0.99
N GLU A 311 3.23 18.47 1.94
CA GLU A 311 4.42 19.25 1.63
C GLU A 311 5.44 18.35 0.93
N ARG A 312 5.95 18.81 -0.21
CA ARG A 312 7.01 18.10 -0.91
C ARG A 312 8.27 18.15 -0.06
N THR A 313 8.63 17.05 0.53
CA THR A 313 10.01 16.85 0.96
C THR A 313 10.76 16.45 -0.32
N GLU A 314 11.34 17.42 -1.01
CA GLU A 314 12.25 17.12 -2.12
C GLU A 314 13.37 16.26 -1.53
N ARG A 315 13.34 14.95 -1.74
CA ARG A 315 14.50 14.12 -1.49
C ARG A 315 15.52 14.49 -2.56
N ILE A 316 16.46 15.30 -2.17
CA ILE A 316 17.62 15.63 -2.99
C ILE A 316 18.44 14.35 -3.11
N VAL A 317 18.31 13.64 -4.23
CA VAL A 317 19.17 12.51 -4.55
C VAL A 317 20.51 13.11 -4.98
N THR A 318 21.52 12.96 -4.13
CA THR A 318 22.87 13.47 -4.44
C THR A 318 23.42 12.73 -5.66
N PRO A 319 23.78 13.41 -6.76
CA PRO A 319 24.35 12.76 -7.93
C PRO A 319 25.59 11.93 -7.56
N GLU A 320 25.72 10.75 -8.17
CA GLU A 320 26.92 9.92 -7.99
C GLU A 320 28.17 10.60 -8.57
N GLY A 321 29.31 10.43 -7.91
CA GLY A 321 30.60 10.96 -8.38
C GLY A 321 30.89 12.41 -8.03
N LEU A 322 30.09 13.05 -7.17
CA LEU A 322 30.44 14.37 -6.64
C LEU A 322 31.61 14.29 -5.63
N PRO A 323 32.51 15.29 -5.59
CA PRO A 323 33.46 15.46 -4.51
C PRO A 323 32.75 15.49 -3.14
N ALA A 324 33.41 14.98 -2.09
CA ALA A 324 32.79 14.82 -0.77
C ALA A 324 32.15 16.12 -0.22
N ALA A 325 32.79 17.27 -0.42
CA ALA A 325 32.26 18.56 0.02
C ALA A 325 31.02 18.98 -0.81
N GLU A 326 31.04 18.76 -2.13
CA GLU A 326 29.91 19.05 -3.01
C GLU A 326 28.72 18.12 -2.68
N ALA A 327 28.96 16.83 -2.41
CA ALA A 327 27.93 15.87 -2.01
C ALA A 327 27.29 16.27 -0.67
N ALA A 328 28.09 16.68 0.31
CA ALA A 328 27.60 17.14 1.62
C ALA A 328 26.75 18.43 1.49
N VAL A 329 27.19 19.39 0.68
CA VAL A 329 26.45 20.63 0.41
C VAL A 329 25.16 20.35 -0.35
N PHE A 330 25.22 19.53 -1.39
CA PHE A 330 24.05 19.18 -2.19
C PHE A 330 22.98 18.46 -1.34
N GLY A 331 23.39 17.54 -0.47
CA GLY A 331 22.50 16.76 0.39
C GLY A 331 21.73 17.57 1.46
N VAL A 332 22.17 18.81 1.76
CA VAL A 332 21.50 19.67 2.76
C VAL A 332 20.65 20.77 2.13
N LEU A 333 20.71 20.97 0.80
CA LEU A 333 19.97 22.01 0.08
C LEU A 333 18.50 21.63 -0.17
N GLU A 334 17.77 21.25 0.89
CA GLU A 334 16.34 20.92 0.81
C GLU A 334 15.44 22.13 0.53
N ARG A 335 15.95 23.33 0.70
CA ARG A 335 15.28 24.62 0.48
C ARG A 335 16.31 25.67 0.06
N ALA A 336 15.85 26.84 -0.35
CA ALA A 336 16.76 27.96 -0.61
C ALA A 336 17.45 28.41 0.69
N MET A 337 18.78 28.24 0.78
CA MET A 337 19.60 28.51 1.97
C MET A 337 20.71 29.52 1.66
N MET A 338 21.11 30.31 2.67
CA MET A 338 22.29 31.14 2.60
C MET A 338 23.56 30.29 2.77
N ALA A 339 24.71 30.78 2.27
CA ALA A 339 25.95 30.00 2.30
C ALA A 339 26.42 29.64 3.72
N ASP A 340 26.17 30.49 4.70
CA ASP A 340 26.47 30.25 6.12
C ASP A 340 25.56 29.17 6.74
N GLU A 341 24.25 29.18 6.38
CA GLU A 341 23.32 28.12 6.77
C GLU A 341 23.75 26.77 6.18
N VAL A 342 24.15 26.76 4.90
CA VAL A 342 24.65 25.55 4.22
C VAL A 342 25.91 25.03 4.90
N ALA A 343 26.89 25.91 5.19
CA ALA A 343 28.12 25.53 5.86
C ALA A 343 27.87 24.89 7.22
N ALA A 344 27.01 25.51 8.03
CA ALA A 344 26.65 24.99 9.35
C ALA A 344 25.94 23.64 9.29
N THR A 345 24.99 23.47 8.33
CA THR A 345 24.20 22.23 8.19
C THR A 345 25.03 21.10 7.60
N ALA A 346 25.92 21.39 6.63
CA ALA A 346 26.82 20.40 6.02
C ALA A 346 28.04 20.06 6.88
N GLY A 347 28.27 20.76 7.99
CA GLY A 347 29.44 20.55 8.87
C GLY A 347 30.76 20.98 8.22
N LEU A 348 30.73 21.97 7.34
CA LEU A 348 31.89 22.48 6.58
C LEU A 348 32.29 23.87 7.06
N SER A 349 33.55 24.25 6.79
CA SER A 349 33.94 25.67 6.92
C SER A 349 33.22 26.50 5.84
N LEU A 350 32.96 27.79 6.12
CA LEU A 350 32.33 28.68 5.13
C LEU A 350 33.11 28.75 3.80
N PRO A 351 34.45 28.82 3.77
CA PRO A 351 35.20 28.76 2.52
C PRO A 351 35.01 27.46 1.75
N ASP A 352 34.98 26.31 2.43
CA ASP A 352 34.78 25.01 1.77
C ASP A 352 33.36 24.87 1.24
N ALA A 353 32.37 25.34 1.99
CA ALA A 353 30.98 25.37 1.54
C ALA A 353 30.77 26.27 0.32
N LEU A 354 31.39 27.45 0.30
CA LEU A 354 31.36 28.35 -0.86
C LEU A 354 32.04 27.73 -2.09
N GLY A 355 33.19 27.07 -1.91
CA GLY A 355 33.86 26.34 -2.98
C GLY A 355 32.98 25.23 -3.56
N ALA A 356 32.31 24.46 -2.70
CA ALA A 356 31.40 23.41 -3.10
C ALA A 356 30.13 23.96 -3.79
N LEU A 357 29.55 25.06 -3.28
CA LEU A 357 28.43 25.76 -3.91
C LEU A 357 28.76 26.23 -5.33
N MET A 358 29.94 26.84 -5.51
CA MET A 358 30.41 27.25 -6.84
C MET A 358 30.61 26.05 -7.78
N GLY A 359 31.20 24.97 -7.28
CA GLY A 359 31.34 23.72 -8.05
C GLY A 359 30.01 23.14 -8.53
N LEU A 360 29.03 23.09 -7.66
CA LEU A 360 27.67 22.63 -7.96
C LEU A 360 26.94 23.56 -8.93
N GLU A 361 27.09 24.89 -8.80
CA GLU A 361 26.48 25.85 -9.69
C GLU A 361 27.10 25.79 -11.10
N MET A 362 28.42 25.61 -11.19
CA MET A 362 29.11 25.40 -12.49
C MET A 362 28.66 24.11 -13.19
N ARG A 363 28.23 23.11 -12.45
CA ARG A 363 27.64 21.86 -12.97
C ARG A 363 26.15 21.99 -13.30
N GLY A 364 25.53 23.15 -13.03
CA GLY A 364 24.10 23.38 -13.23
C GLY A 364 23.20 22.63 -12.22
N LEU A 365 23.76 22.05 -11.18
CA LEU A 365 23.02 21.26 -10.17
C LEU A 365 22.29 22.15 -9.15
N ILE A 366 22.77 23.36 -8.95
CA ILE A 366 22.15 24.38 -8.09
C ILE A 366 22.12 25.74 -8.81
N THR A 367 21.32 26.65 -8.31
CA THR A 367 21.30 28.05 -8.74
C THR A 367 21.35 28.97 -7.54
N GLY A 368 22.11 30.05 -7.64
CA GLY A 368 22.21 31.12 -6.65
C GLY A 368 21.42 32.34 -7.07
N GLU A 369 20.51 32.85 -6.23
CA GLU A 369 19.77 34.09 -6.44
C GLU A 369 19.67 34.87 -5.13
N GLY A 370 20.07 36.13 -5.13
CA GLY A 370 20.01 36.98 -3.94
C GLY A 370 20.81 36.46 -2.74
N GLY A 371 21.91 35.73 -3.00
CA GLY A 371 22.76 35.11 -1.95
C GLY A 371 22.19 33.81 -1.35
N ARG A 372 21.06 33.33 -1.86
CA ARG A 372 20.48 32.04 -1.49
C ARG A 372 20.69 31.04 -2.62
N PHE A 373 21.03 29.81 -2.25
CA PHE A 373 21.28 28.69 -3.15
C PHE A 373 20.17 27.66 -3.00
N ARG A 374 19.75 27.09 -4.14
CA ARG A 374 18.76 25.99 -4.21
C ARG A 374 19.14 25.02 -5.31
N THR A 375 18.70 23.79 -5.20
CA THR A 375 18.83 22.78 -6.27
C THR A 375 18.06 23.22 -7.53
N THR A 376 18.59 22.88 -8.71
CA THR A 376 17.87 23.02 -9.98
C THR A 376 17.01 21.78 -10.24
N LEU A 377 16.00 21.89 -11.13
CA LEU A 377 15.22 20.74 -11.59
C LEU A 377 16.11 19.68 -12.28
N GLU A 378 17.14 20.11 -13.01
CA GLU A 378 18.13 19.19 -13.62
C GLU A 378 19.03 18.55 -12.56
N GLY A 379 19.42 19.29 -11.52
CA GLY A 379 20.20 18.77 -10.39
C GLY A 379 19.42 17.71 -9.58
N ALA A 380 18.13 17.93 -9.36
CA ALA A 380 17.28 16.97 -8.68
C ALA A 380 17.08 15.66 -9.49
N GLN A 381 17.24 15.72 -10.84
CA GLN A 381 17.10 14.56 -11.73
C GLN A 381 18.42 13.83 -12.02
N ALA A 382 19.56 14.48 -11.84
CA ALA A 382 20.89 13.93 -12.15
C ALA A 382 21.33 12.76 -11.24
N GLY A 383 20.59 12.46 -10.20
CA GLY A 383 20.82 11.32 -9.30
C GLY A 383 20.09 10.03 -9.69
N SER A 384 19.37 10.00 -10.82
CA SER A 384 18.75 8.76 -11.32
C SER A 384 19.78 8.00 -12.16
N PRO A 385 20.13 6.74 -11.83
CA PRO A 385 20.96 5.91 -12.70
C PRO A 385 20.18 5.66 -14.01
N THR A 386 20.87 5.92 -15.15
CA THR A 386 20.41 5.56 -16.51
C THR A 386 20.23 4.06 -16.66
#